data_9d691cd8c6ed09e1653b0e36675f2756
#
_entry.id   9d691cd8c6ed09e1653b0e36675f2756
#
_cell.length_a   1.000
_cell.length_b   1.000
_cell.length_c   1.000
_cell.angle_alpha   90.00
_cell.angle_beta   90.00
_cell.angle_gamma   90.00
#
_symmetry.space_group_name_H-M   'P 1'
#
loop_
_entity.id
_entity.type
_entity.pdbx_description
1 polymer ?
#
loop_
_entity_poly.entity_id
_entity_poly.type
_entity_poly.pdbx_seq_one_letter_code
_entity_poly.pdbx_strand_id
1 'polypeptide(L)'
;IICNNDTHWHRLLDAMEEADKKDDERFKTMADRVQNLEDVTELITNWSKTLTRAEIMALLNEARVPCGTVNDLDEVVEDENLHARGMIRWIKDAEGRKSLAAASPLHIDGINKVEYRSPPEFDSDRDNILKELETLIERSGS
;
A
#
# COMPACT_ATOMS: atom_id res chain seq x y z
N ILE A 1 -9.24 -1.46 -9.01
CA ILE A 1 -10.20 -2.55 -9.28
C ILE A 1 -9.41 -3.76 -9.72
N ILE A 2 -9.72 -4.96 -9.19
CA ILE A 2 -9.01 -6.20 -9.51
C ILE A 2 -10.02 -7.23 -10.01
N CYS A 3 -9.91 -7.60 -11.30
CA CYS A 3 -10.73 -8.61 -11.94
C CYS A 3 -9.84 -9.74 -12.48
N ASN A 4 -9.39 -10.62 -11.58
CA ASN A 4 -8.47 -11.71 -11.90
C ASN A 4 -9.16 -13.02 -12.37
N ASN A 5 -10.47 -12.98 -12.55
CA ASN A 5 -11.27 -14.08 -13.11
C ASN A 5 -12.54 -13.56 -13.77
N ASP A 6 -13.22 -14.43 -14.53
CA ASP A 6 -14.42 -14.05 -15.27
C ASP A 6 -15.62 -13.75 -14.35
N THR A 7 -15.68 -14.39 -13.18
CA THR A 7 -16.73 -14.09 -12.19
C THR A 7 -16.63 -12.65 -11.68
N HIS A 8 -15.42 -12.16 -11.37
CA HIS A 8 -15.22 -10.76 -10.94
C HIS A 8 -15.52 -9.80 -12.08
N TRP A 9 -15.15 -10.15 -13.32
CA TRP A 9 -15.45 -9.35 -14.49
C TRP A 9 -16.96 -9.21 -14.72
N HIS A 10 -17.70 -10.32 -14.67
CA HIS A 10 -19.16 -10.29 -14.83
C HIS A 10 -19.85 -9.46 -13.75
N ARG A 11 -19.39 -9.56 -12.50
CA ARG A 11 -19.92 -8.73 -11.39
C ARG A 11 -19.60 -7.25 -11.58
N LEU A 12 -18.42 -6.93 -12.11
CA LEU A 12 -18.05 -5.55 -12.46
C LEU A 12 -18.99 -5.02 -13.54
N LEU A 13 -19.23 -5.77 -14.62
CA LEU A 13 -20.15 -5.38 -15.68
C LEU A 13 -21.58 -5.19 -15.16
N ASP A 14 -22.04 -6.05 -14.24
CA ASP A 14 -23.35 -5.89 -13.59
C ASP A 14 -23.40 -4.59 -12.76
N ALA A 15 -22.36 -4.29 -12.00
CA ALA A 15 -22.28 -3.05 -11.21
C ALA A 15 -22.16 -1.79 -12.08
N MET A 16 -21.64 -1.92 -13.28
CA MET A 16 -21.54 -0.84 -14.28
C MET A 16 -22.83 -0.69 -15.11
N GLU A 17 -23.83 -1.57 -14.95
CA GLU A 17 -25.02 -1.68 -15.79
C GLU A 17 -24.72 -2.00 -17.27
N GLU A 18 -23.57 -2.67 -17.51
CA GLU A 18 -23.07 -3.05 -18.85
C GLU A 18 -23.12 -4.58 -19.06
N ALA A 19 -24.20 -5.22 -18.58
CA ALA A 19 -24.33 -6.68 -18.60
C ALA A 19 -24.31 -7.30 -20.02
N ASP A 20 -24.67 -6.53 -21.06
CA ASP A 20 -24.60 -6.92 -22.47
C ASP A 20 -23.16 -7.17 -22.95
N LYS A 21 -22.17 -6.57 -22.30
CA LYS A 21 -20.75 -6.74 -22.63
C LYS A 21 -20.18 -8.09 -22.17
N LYS A 22 -20.93 -8.91 -21.41
CA LYS A 22 -20.48 -10.25 -21.00
C LYS A 22 -20.23 -11.19 -22.17
N ASP A 23 -21.00 -11.01 -23.25
CA ASP A 23 -20.91 -11.83 -24.46
C ASP A 23 -20.08 -11.18 -25.58
N ASP A 24 -19.51 -9.99 -25.34
CA ASP A 24 -18.62 -9.32 -26.30
C ASP A 24 -17.30 -10.10 -26.41
N GLU A 25 -16.96 -10.52 -27.63
CA GLU A 25 -15.77 -11.32 -27.92
C GLU A 25 -14.45 -10.68 -27.43
N ARG A 26 -14.42 -9.36 -27.28
CA ARG A 26 -13.24 -8.62 -26.75
C ARG A 26 -13.07 -8.80 -25.24
N PHE A 27 -14.15 -9.13 -24.50
CA PHE A 27 -14.18 -9.13 -23.05
C PHE A 27 -14.54 -10.48 -22.43
N LYS A 28 -14.92 -11.45 -23.22
CA LYS A 28 -15.53 -12.71 -22.83
C LYS A 28 -14.64 -13.55 -21.90
N THR A 29 -13.38 -13.69 -22.23
CA THR A 29 -12.44 -14.42 -21.41
C THR A 29 -11.33 -13.51 -20.87
N MET A 30 -10.60 -13.98 -19.86
CA MET A 30 -9.43 -13.27 -19.36
C MET A 30 -8.39 -13.01 -20.47
N ALA A 31 -8.18 -13.99 -21.37
CA ALA A 31 -7.23 -13.87 -22.48
C ALA A 31 -7.67 -12.77 -23.47
N ASP A 32 -8.97 -12.72 -23.79
CA ASP A 32 -9.50 -11.70 -24.69
C ASP A 32 -9.36 -10.31 -24.08
N ARG A 33 -9.64 -10.14 -22.78
CA ARG A 33 -9.45 -8.86 -22.08
C ARG A 33 -8.01 -8.39 -22.04
N VAL A 34 -7.06 -9.32 -21.92
CA VAL A 34 -5.62 -8.97 -21.98
C VAL A 34 -5.21 -8.50 -23.38
N GLN A 35 -5.76 -9.11 -24.43
CA GLN A 35 -5.50 -8.69 -25.81
C GLN A 35 -6.16 -7.34 -26.15
N ASN A 36 -7.31 -7.04 -25.51
CA ASN A 36 -8.08 -5.82 -25.74
C ASN A 36 -8.01 -4.87 -24.53
N LEU A 37 -6.83 -4.76 -23.88
CA LEU A 37 -6.65 -4.01 -22.63
C LEU A 37 -7.01 -2.53 -22.77
N GLU A 38 -6.79 -1.93 -23.93
CA GLU A 38 -7.16 -0.54 -24.20
C GLU A 38 -8.68 -0.34 -24.13
N ASP A 39 -9.45 -1.22 -24.79
CA ASP A 39 -10.92 -1.19 -24.78
C ASP A 39 -11.46 -1.42 -23.35
N VAL A 40 -10.87 -2.36 -22.60
CA VAL A 40 -11.21 -2.60 -21.20
C VAL A 40 -10.95 -1.34 -20.34
N THR A 41 -9.81 -0.70 -20.55
CA THR A 41 -9.43 0.51 -19.81
C THR A 41 -10.36 1.67 -20.15
N GLU A 42 -10.72 1.83 -21.42
CA GLU A 42 -11.64 2.86 -21.86
C GLU A 42 -13.04 2.66 -21.25
N LEU A 43 -13.57 1.44 -21.31
CA LEU A 43 -14.87 1.10 -20.74
C LEU A 43 -14.94 1.44 -19.25
N ILE A 44 -13.98 0.97 -18.46
CA ILE A 44 -13.94 1.21 -17.02
C ILE A 44 -13.73 2.71 -16.73
N THR A 45 -12.87 3.39 -17.49
CA THR A 45 -12.57 4.80 -17.31
C THR A 45 -13.79 5.67 -17.59
N ASN A 46 -14.52 5.38 -18.66
CA ASN A 46 -15.72 6.14 -19.01
C ASN A 46 -16.80 6.02 -17.93
N TRP A 47 -16.99 4.83 -17.39
CA TRP A 47 -17.89 4.61 -16.26
C TRP A 47 -17.39 5.30 -14.97
N SER A 48 -16.15 5.08 -14.59
CA SER A 48 -15.63 5.56 -13.31
C SER A 48 -15.53 7.09 -13.22
N LYS A 49 -15.38 7.80 -14.35
CA LYS A 49 -15.39 9.27 -14.37
C LYS A 49 -16.75 9.89 -14.03
N THR A 50 -17.81 9.14 -14.08
CA THR A 50 -19.17 9.63 -13.77
C THR A 50 -19.52 9.56 -12.29
N LEU A 51 -18.68 8.92 -11.47
CA LEU A 51 -18.90 8.62 -10.07
C LEU A 51 -17.76 9.14 -9.19
N THR A 52 -18.07 9.38 -7.93
CA THR A 52 -17.06 9.65 -6.91
C THR A 52 -16.37 8.36 -6.47
N ARG A 53 -15.17 8.49 -5.88
CA ARG A 53 -14.43 7.36 -5.30
C ARG A 53 -15.26 6.57 -4.27
N ALA A 54 -16.03 7.27 -3.43
CA ALA A 54 -16.87 6.65 -2.42
C ALA A 54 -18.02 5.85 -3.04
N GLU A 55 -18.69 6.37 -4.07
CA GLU A 55 -19.74 5.67 -4.80
C GLU A 55 -19.22 4.42 -5.49
N ILE A 56 -18.09 4.50 -6.18
CA ILE A 56 -17.43 3.34 -6.80
C ILE A 56 -17.13 2.26 -5.75
N MET A 57 -16.55 2.64 -4.61
CA MET A 57 -16.23 1.71 -3.54
C MET A 57 -17.48 1.02 -2.98
N ALA A 58 -18.57 1.76 -2.79
CA ALA A 58 -19.84 1.19 -2.32
C ALA A 58 -20.40 0.16 -3.32
N LEU A 59 -20.49 0.52 -4.60
CA LEU A 59 -20.99 -0.36 -5.67
C LEU A 59 -20.16 -1.64 -5.81
N LEU A 60 -18.84 -1.50 -5.85
CA LEU A 60 -17.95 -2.64 -6.04
C LEU A 60 -17.90 -3.58 -4.82
N ASN A 61 -18.01 -3.04 -3.61
CA ASN A 61 -18.12 -3.85 -2.39
C ASN A 61 -19.44 -4.64 -2.36
N GLU A 62 -20.56 -4.02 -2.73
CA GLU A 62 -21.87 -4.69 -2.84
C GLU A 62 -21.80 -5.80 -3.89
N ALA A 63 -21.21 -5.53 -5.05
CA ALA A 63 -21.00 -6.50 -6.12
C ALA A 63 -19.94 -7.57 -5.79
N ARG A 64 -19.23 -7.45 -4.66
CA ARG A 64 -18.12 -8.33 -4.27
C ARG A 64 -17.00 -8.39 -5.32
N VAL A 65 -16.67 -7.25 -5.89
CA VAL A 65 -15.51 -7.05 -6.77
C VAL A 65 -14.38 -6.50 -5.92
N PRO A 66 -13.21 -7.16 -5.86
CA PRO A 66 -12.08 -6.67 -5.11
C PRO A 66 -11.62 -5.30 -5.62
N CYS A 67 -11.56 -4.33 -4.73
CA CYS A 67 -11.15 -2.97 -5.05
C CYS A 67 -10.48 -2.32 -3.83
N GLY A 68 -9.77 -1.24 -4.09
CA GLY A 68 -9.19 -0.39 -3.07
C GLY A 68 -9.03 1.03 -3.61
N THR A 69 -9.00 1.99 -2.69
CA THR A 69 -8.73 3.39 -3.03
C THR A 69 -7.24 3.63 -3.18
N VAL A 70 -6.88 4.55 -4.06
CA VAL A 70 -5.57 5.20 -4.02
C VAL A 70 -5.71 6.39 -3.07
N ASN A 71 -5.03 6.32 -1.94
CA ASN A 71 -5.09 7.33 -0.91
C ASN A 71 -3.99 8.37 -1.10
N ASP A 72 -4.29 9.63 -0.80
CA ASP A 72 -3.31 10.69 -0.68
C ASP A 72 -2.50 10.54 0.64
N LEU A 73 -1.35 11.22 0.74
CA LEU A 73 -0.48 11.10 1.90
C LEU A 73 -1.19 11.50 3.21
N ASP A 74 -2.04 12.52 3.17
CA ASP A 74 -2.81 12.96 4.32
C ASP A 74 -3.79 11.88 4.80
N GLU A 75 -4.46 11.20 3.86
CA GLU A 75 -5.34 10.07 4.15
C GLU A 75 -4.58 8.87 4.74
N VAL A 76 -3.36 8.61 4.23
CA VAL A 76 -2.48 7.54 4.76
C VAL A 76 -2.02 7.86 6.18
N VAL A 77 -1.68 9.12 6.45
CA VAL A 77 -1.26 9.58 7.78
C VAL A 77 -2.37 9.43 8.82
N GLU A 78 -3.62 9.60 8.43
CA GLU A 78 -4.79 9.51 9.30
C GLU A 78 -5.44 8.12 9.32
N ASP A 79 -4.93 7.15 8.56
CA ASP A 79 -5.50 5.81 8.45
C ASP A 79 -5.42 5.06 9.80
N GLU A 80 -6.59 4.85 10.41
CA GLU A 80 -6.72 4.20 11.72
C GLU A 80 -6.16 2.76 11.71
N ASN A 81 -6.27 2.03 10.59
CA ASN A 81 -5.78 0.65 10.49
C ASN A 81 -4.24 0.63 10.50
N LEU A 82 -3.60 1.57 9.78
CA LEU A 82 -2.13 1.68 9.80
C LEU A 82 -1.61 2.02 11.18
N HIS A 83 -2.30 2.91 11.92
CA HIS A 83 -1.97 3.23 13.31
C HIS A 83 -2.21 2.03 14.24
N ALA A 84 -3.36 1.39 14.17
CA ALA A 84 -3.71 0.24 15.01
C ALA A 84 -2.73 -0.93 14.84
N ARG A 85 -2.27 -1.16 13.62
CA ARG A 85 -1.26 -2.17 13.28
C ARG A 85 0.17 -1.73 13.57
N GLY A 86 0.39 -0.47 13.94
CA GLY A 86 1.71 0.10 14.18
C GLY A 86 2.57 0.21 12.94
N MET A 87 1.96 0.30 11.75
CA MET A 87 2.65 0.41 10.46
C MET A 87 3.24 1.81 10.23
N ILE A 88 2.69 2.81 10.90
CA ILE A 88 3.20 4.18 10.95
C ILE A 88 3.31 4.61 12.41
N ARG A 89 4.33 5.41 12.71
CA ARG A 89 4.63 5.86 14.09
C ARG A 89 5.16 7.28 14.11
N TRP A 90 4.75 8.01 15.14
CA TRP A 90 5.33 9.30 15.44
C TRP A 90 6.65 9.10 16.18
N ILE A 91 7.73 9.65 15.64
CA ILE A 91 9.03 9.73 16.28
C ILE A 91 9.35 11.19 16.62
N LYS A 92 10.23 11.40 17.59
CA LYS A 92 10.70 12.75 17.97
C LYS A 92 12.20 12.82 17.76
N ASP A 93 12.68 13.91 17.19
CA ASP A 93 14.10 14.23 17.14
C ASP A 93 14.62 14.79 18.50
N ALA A 94 15.90 15.13 18.53
CA ALA A 94 16.55 15.66 19.72
C ALA A 94 15.93 17.00 20.19
N GLU A 95 15.37 17.79 19.27
CA GLU A 95 14.70 19.06 19.53
C GLU A 95 13.20 18.89 19.87
N GLY A 96 12.70 17.65 19.88
CA GLY A 96 11.31 17.34 20.20
C GLY A 96 10.34 17.54 19.03
N ARG A 97 10.82 17.81 17.82
CA ARG A 97 9.98 17.91 16.61
C ARG A 97 9.46 16.53 16.25
N LYS A 98 8.17 16.45 15.96
CA LYS A 98 7.54 15.19 15.57
C LYS A 98 7.64 14.99 14.05
N SER A 99 8.02 13.79 13.65
CA SER A 99 7.94 13.32 12.26
C SER A 99 7.25 11.95 12.20
N LEU A 100 6.62 11.65 11.08
CA LEU A 100 6.00 10.36 10.85
C LEU A 100 7.02 9.42 10.22
N ALA A 101 7.12 8.21 10.75
CA ALA A 101 8.00 7.18 10.21
C ALA A 101 7.21 5.92 9.86
N ALA A 102 7.58 5.31 8.74
CA ALA A 102 7.12 3.96 8.42
C ALA A 102 7.76 2.97 9.41
N ALA A 103 6.95 2.04 9.89
CA ALA A 103 7.38 0.97 10.77
C ALA A 103 7.57 -0.34 10.00
N SER A 104 8.22 -1.31 10.64
CA SER A 104 8.38 -2.64 10.05
C SER A 104 7.02 -3.35 9.90
N PRO A 105 6.72 -3.94 8.73
CA PRO A 105 5.55 -4.78 8.56
C PRO A 105 5.70 -6.17 9.21
N LEU A 106 6.92 -6.50 9.68
CA LEU A 106 7.20 -7.79 10.28
C LEU A 106 6.75 -7.80 11.74
N HIS A 107 5.88 -8.74 12.06
CA HIS A 107 5.45 -9.05 13.42
C HIS A 107 5.95 -10.45 13.77
N ILE A 108 6.86 -10.55 14.73
CA ILE A 108 7.47 -11.82 15.15
C ILE A 108 7.09 -12.08 16.61
N ASP A 109 6.49 -13.25 16.87
CA ASP A 109 6.13 -13.66 18.22
C ASP A 109 7.37 -13.72 19.12
N GLY A 110 7.23 -13.19 20.34
CA GLY A 110 8.32 -13.15 21.31
C GLY A 110 9.31 -11.99 21.13
N ILE A 111 9.23 -11.22 20.04
CA ILE A 111 9.99 -9.99 19.89
C ILE A 111 9.12 -8.82 20.37
N ASN A 112 9.49 -8.27 21.52
CA ASN A 112 8.87 -7.06 22.03
C ASN A 112 9.16 -5.86 21.14
N LYS A 113 8.30 -4.85 21.21
CA LYS A 113 8.28 -3.62 20.39
C LYS A 113 9.67 -3.13 20.02
N VAL A 114 9.94 -3.07 18.72
CA VAL A 114 11.10 -2.35 18.19
C VAL A 114 10.98 -0.88 18.59
N GLU A 115 12.00 -0.34 19.23
CA GLU A 115 12.07 1.07 19.57
C GLU A 115 12.50 1.86 18.32
N TYR A 116 11.64 2.77 17.89
CA TYR A 116 11.94 3.65 16.76
C TYR A 116 12.54 4.94 17.30
N ARG A 117 13.76 5.25 16.84
CA ARG A 117 14.47 6.48 17.19
C ARG A 117 14.62 7.37 15.96
N SER A 118 14.78 8.65 16.18
CA SER A 118 15.16 9.56 15.12
C SER A 118 16.54 9.16 14.58
N PRO A 119 16.81 9.37 13.27
CA PRO A 119 18.15 9.26 12.73
C PRO A 119 19.12 10.12 13.56
N PRO A 120 20.36 9.63 13.80
CA PRO A 120 21.37 10.44 14.48
C PRO A 120 21.74 11.66 13.64
N GLU A 121 22.21 12.71 14.31
CA GLU A 121 22.79 13.86 13.63
C GLU A 121 24.02 13.44 12.81
N PHE A 122 24.29 14.21 11.75
CA PHE A 122 25.45 13.92 10.91
C PHE A 122 26.74 13.85 11.72
N ASP A 123 27.49 12.77 11.56
CA ASP A 123 28.79 12.50 12.21
C ASP A 123 28.74 12.34 13.76
N SER A 124 27.57 12.28 14.39
CA SER A 124 27.43 12.18 15.85
C SER A 124 28.00 10.90 16.45
N ASP A 125 28.04 9.82 15.69
CA ASP A 125 28.50 8.50 16.15
C ASP A 125 29.96 8.21 15.83
N ARG A 126 30.69 9.13 15.15
CA ARG A 126 32.06 8.95 14.66
C ARG A 126 33.00 8.47 15.74
N ASP A 127 33.06 9.20 16.85
CA ASP A 127 34.03 8.92 17.91
C ASP A 127 33.77 7.56 18.58
N ASN A 128 32.50 7.20 18.72
CA ASN A 128 32.10 5.89 19.25
C ASN A 128 32.47 4.76 18.29
N ILE A 129 32.28 4.95 16.99
CA ILE A 129 32.63 3.96 15.96
C ILE A 129 34.15 3.78 15.89
N LEU A 130 34.89 4.85 15.91
CA LEU A 130 36.38 4.79 15.90
C LEU A 130 36.91 4.05 17.14
N LYS A 131 36.39 4.35 18.32
CA LYS A 131 36.78 3.68 19.56
C LYS A 131 36.43 2.18 19.57
N GLU A 132 35.28 1.82 19.01
CA GLU A 132 34.90 0.42 18.87
C GLU A 132 35.83 -0.32 17.89
N LEU A 133 36.19 0.32 16.77
CA LEU A 133 37.13 -0.21 15.80
C LEU A 133 38.52 -0.44 16.42
N GLU A 134 39.07 0.49 17.20
CA GLU A 134 40.33 0.32 17.92
C GLU A 134 40.29 -0.90 18.83
N THR A 135 39.20 -1.06 19.59
CA THR A 135 39.01 -2.21 20.49
C THR A 135 38.95 -3.55 19.73
N LEU A 136 38.33 -3.57 18.54
CA LEU A 136 38.25 -4.77 17.69
C LEU A 136 39.65 -5.11 17.10
N ILE A 137 40.41 -4.14 16.68
CA ILE A 137 41.78 -4.32 16.17
C ILE A 137 42.70 -4.92 17.27
N GLU A 138 42.66 -4.39 18.49
CA GLU A 138 43.42 -4.91 19.62
C GLU A 138 43.09 -6.38 19.92
N ARG A 139 41.79 -6.77 19.85
CA ARG A 139 41.35 -8.14 20.07
C ARG A 139 41.74 -9.11 18.95
N SER A 140 41.85 -8.62 17.72
CA SER A 140 42.22 -9.45 16.56
C SER A 140 43.73 -9.63 16.40
N GLY A 141 44.55 -8.80 17.06
CA GLY A 141 46.00 -8.86 17.04
C GLY A 141 46.65 -9.70 18.16
N SER A 142 45.82 -10.29 19.02
CA SER A 142 46.23 -11.21 20.09
C SER A 142 45.89 -12.65 19.73
#